data_28361b73eed4aded6c4b1a43beaac494
#
_entry.id   28361b73eed4aded6c4b1a43beaac494
#
_cell.length_a   1.000
_cell.length_b   1.000
_cell.length_c   1.000
_cell.angle_alpha   90.00
_cell.angle_beta   90.00
_cell.angle_gamma   90.00
#
_symmetry.space_group_name_H-M   'P 1'
#
loop_
_entity.id
_entity.type
_entity.pdbx_description
1 polymer ?
#
loop_
_entity_poly.entity_id
_entity_poly.type
_entity_poly.pdbx_seq_one_letter_code
_entity_poly.pdbx_strand_id
1 'polypeptide(L)'
;KLGYSGTRCVESGGPEPGVGCAGRGIITSINLLEQLGAWDEKYETDYTFYDVLGDVVCGGFAMPIRDGKAEEIYIVVSGEMMAMYAANNICKGIQKYAQNGSVRLGGLICNSRKVDNEAAMIQELARQLGTQMIHFVPRDNMVQHAEINRKTVIEHAPEHPQADEYRALAKAIDQNTMFVIPKPLPMDALEKLLIDFGIAN
;
A
#
# COMPACT_ATOMS: atom_id res chain seq x y z
N LYS A 1 -7.61 -5.07 -18.97
CA LYS A 1 -7.52 -6.55 -18.88
C LYS A 1 -8.44 -7.06 -17.77
N LEU A 2 -9.02 -8.25 -17.95
CA LEU A 2 -9.73 -8.94 -16.87
C LEU A 2 -8.74 -9.88 -16.16
N GLY A 3 -8.66 -9.76 -14.86
CA GLY A 3 -7.91 -10.62 -13.97
C GLY A 3 -8.80 -11.70 -13.35
N TYR A 4 -8.27 -12.34 -12.29
CA TYR A 4 -8.97 -13.37 -11.53
C TYR A 4 -10.32 -12.84 -11.00
N SER A 5 -11.35 -13.69 -11.05
CA SER A 5 -12.71 -13.38 -10.58
C SER A 5 -13.34 -12.11 -11.18
N GLY A 6 -12.94 -11.74 -12.39
CA GLY A 6 -13.51 -10.59 -13.11
C GLY A 6 -12.94 -9.22 -12.69
N THR A 7 -11.90 -9.19 -11.85
CA THR A 7 -11.21 -7.95 -11.48
C THR A 7 -10.69 -7.22 -12.72
N ARG A 8 -11.01 -5.95 -12.86
CA ARG A 8 -10.50 -5.13 -13.96
C ARG A 8 -9.14 -4.56 -13.61
N CYS A 9 -8.13 -4.89 -14.40
CA CYS A 9 -6.76 -4.46 -14.20
C CYS A 9 -6.35 -3.48 -15.31
N VAL A 10 -5.78 -2.36 -14.90
CA VAL A 10 -5.19 -1.36 -15.78
C VAL A 10 -3.74 -1.16 -15.36
N GLU A 11 -2.85 -1.05 -16.32
CA GLU A 11 -1.44 -0.73 -16.08
C GLU A 11 -1.12 0.62 -16.75
N SER A 12 -0.56 1.53 -15.96
CA SER A 12 0.01 2.77 -16.48
C SER A 12 1.48 2.54 -16.79
N GLY A 13 1.84 2.53 -18.05
CA GLY A 13 3.24 2.45 -18.48
C GLY A 13 4.04 3.63 -17.97
N GLY A 14 5.26 3.38 -17.49
CA GLY A 14 6.24 4.42 -17.20
C GLY A 14 6.92 4.92 -18.49
N PRO A 15 7.61 6.07 -18.45
CA PRO A 15 8.48 6.49 -19.54
C PRO A 15 9.63 5.50 -19.72
N GLU A 16 10.22 5.50 -20.90
CA GLU A 16 11.47 4.74 -21.13
C GLU A 16 12.54 5.15 -20.10
N PRO A 17 13.42 4.23 -19.70
CA PRO A 17 14.51 4.53 -18.78
C PRO A 17 15.31 5.76 -19.25
N GLY A 18 15.46 6.76 -18.36
CA GLY A 18 16.16 8.01 -18.67
C GLY A 18 15.30 9.12 -19.28
N VAL A 19 14.03 8.88 -19.54
CA VAL A 19 13.12 9.86 -20.16
C VAL A 19 12.02 10.29 -19.18
N GLY A 20 12.32 11.25 -18.31
CA GLY A 20 11.32 11.96 -17.53
C GLY A 20 10.76 11.20 -16.31
N CYS A 21 9.77 11.81 -15.65
CA CYS A 21 9.12 11.29 -14.43
C CYS A 21 7.85 10.50 -14.78
N ALA A 22 7.72 9.29 -14.24
CA ALA A 22 6.53 8.44 -14.37
C ALA A 22 5.23 9.08 -13.86
N GLY A 23 5.34 10.07 -12.99
CA GLY A 23 4.18 10.76 -12.39
C GLY A 23 3.23 11.42 -13.40
N ARG A 24 3.74 11.91 -14.53
CA ARG A 24 2.88 12.43 -15.62
C ARG A 24 2.06 11.32 -16.28
N GLY A 25 2.64 10.14 -16.43
CA GLY A 25 1.95 8.97 -16.99
C GLY A 25 0.74 8.57 -16.14
N ILE A 26 0.89 8.58 -14.83
CA ILE A 26 -0.21 8.27 -13.89
C ILE A 26 -1.36 9.26 -14.04
N ILE A 27 -1.07 10.56 -14.04
CA ILE A 27 -2.09 11.60 -14.25
C ILE A 27 -2.83 11.40 -15.56
N THR A 28 -2.10 11.17 -16.65
CA THR A 28 -2.68 10.95 -17.98
C THR A 28 -3.55 9.70 -18.00
N SER A 29 -3.11 8.61 -17.37
CA SER A 29 -3.85 7.34 -17.32
C SER A 29 -5.15 7.48 -16.52
N ILE A 30 -5.14 8.15 -15.38
CA ILE A 30 -6.33 8.35 -14.57
C ILE A 30 -7.34 9.23 -15.33
N ASN A 31 -6.89 10.34 -15.92
CA ASN A 31 -7.75 11.21 -16.71
C ASN A 31 -8.36 10.48 -17.93
N LEU A 32 -7.58 9.62 -18.59
CA LEU A 32 -8.08 8.80 -19.70
C LEU A 32 -9.14 7.80 -19.22
N LEU A 33 -8.91 7.16 -18.09
CA LEU A 33 -9.87 6.23 -17.49
C LEU A 33 -11.20 6.93 -17.15
N GLU A 34 -11.14 8.16 -16.62
CA GLU A 34 -12.33 8.98 -16.40
C GLU A 34 -13.08 9.29 -17.69
N GLN A 35 -12.35 9.74 -18.72
CA GLN A 35 -12.96 10.03 -20.04
C GLN A 35 -13.59 8.79 -20.68
N LEU A 36 -13.03 7.61 -20.43
CA LEU A 36 -13.56 6.34 -20.90
C LEU A 36 -14.69 5.78 -20.00
N GLY A 37 -15.06 6.48 -18.94
CA GLY A 37 -16.12 6.08 -18.03
C GLY A 37 -15.77 4.83 -17.21
N ALA A 38 -14.50 4.68 -16.79
CA ALA A 38 -14.07 3.50 -16.04
C ALA A 38 -14.80 3.31 -14.71
N TRP A 39 -15.34 4.38 -14.15
CA TRP A 39 -16.12 4.40 -12.90
C TRP A 39 -17.63 4.62 -13.12
N ASP A 40 -18.12 4.45 -14.35
CA ASP A 40 -19.57 4.53 -14.63
C ASP A 40 -20.35 3.49 -13.80
N GLU A 41 -21.54 3.86 -13.32
CA GLU A 41 -22.42 3.00 -12.54
C GLU A 41 -22.71 1.64 -13.19
N LYS A 42 -22.73 1.59 -14.54
CA LYS A 42 -22.89 0.33 -15.30
C LYS A 42 -21.88 -0.76 -14.98
N TYR A 43 -20.76 -0.38 -14.33
CA TYR A 43 -19.69 -1.31 -13.97
C TYR A 43 -19.82 -1.84 -12.55
N GLU A 44 -20.69 -1.29 -11.73
CA GLU A 44 -20.98 -1.75 -10.35
C GLU A 44 -19.67 -2.03 -9.57
N THR A 45 -18.73 -1.06 -9.60
CA THR A 45 -17.40 -1.23 -9.01
C THR A 45 -17.47 -0.94 -7.51
N ASP A 46 -17.25 -1.96 -6.68
CA ASP A 46 -17.25 -1.82 -5.21
C ASP A 46 -15.98 -1.14 -4.71
N TYR A 47 -14.83 -1.44 -5.32
CA TYR A 47 -13.52 -0.95 -4.92
C TYR A 47 -12.67 -0.52 -6.11
N THR A 48 -11.90 0.53 -5.93
CA THR A 48 -10.84 0.94 -6.86
C THR A 48 -9.53 1.02 -6.10
N PHE A 49 -8.56 0.18 -6.46
CA PHE A 49 -7.22 0.18 -5.86
C PHE A 49 -6.23 0.89 -6.78
N TYR A 50 -5.51 1.86 -6.22
CA TYR A 50 -4.39 2.52 -6.86
C TYR A 50 -3.10 1.97 -6.28
N ASP A 51 -2.46 1.04 -7.00
CA ASP A 51 -1.14 0.50 -6.64
C ASP A 51 -0.07 1.48 -7.09
N VAL A 52 0.43 2.27 -6.17
CA VAL A 52 1.43 3.31 -6.42
C VAL A 52 2.74 3.01 -5.72
N LEU A 53 3.85 3.45 -6.34
CA LEU A 53 5.17 3.30 -5.76
C LEU A 53 5.28 4.02 -4.41
N GLY A 54 5.92 3.39 -3.44
CA GLY A 54 6.15 3.94 -2.10
C GLY A 54 7.13 5.12 -2.07
N ASP A 55 7.97 5.26 -3.09
CA ASP A 55 8.86 6.41 -3.24
C ASP A 55 8.12 7.58 -3.88
N VAL A 56 7.45 8.37 -3.05
CA VAL A 56 6.56 9.49 -3.43
C VAL A 56 7.37 10.74 -3.81
N VAL A 57 8.51 10.60 -4.46
CA VAL A 57 9.39 11.72 -4.82
C VAL A 57 8.78 12.61 -5.90
N CYS A 58 7.91 12.06 -6.73
CA CYS A 58 7.24 12.81 -7.80
C CYS A 58 5.79 13.13 -7.47
N GLY A 59 5.41 14.40 -7.53
CA GLY A 59 4.03 14.87 -7.28
C GLY A 59 2.93 14.15 -8.08
N GLY A 60 3.28 13.44 -9.16
CA GLY A 60 2.36 12.63 -9.94
C GLY A 60 1.86 11.38 -9.20
N PHE A 61 2.70 10.75 -8.36
CA PHE A 61 2.29 9.60 -7.53
C PHE A 61 1.33 9.99 -6.41
N ALA A 62 1.38 11.25 -5.97
CA ALA A 62 0.45 11.78 -4.98
C ALA A 62 -0.89 12.24 -5.60
N MET A 63 -1.04 12.17 -6.92
CA MET A 63 -2.23 12.68 -7.61
C MET A 63 -3.53 12.01 -7.14
N PRO A 64 -3.62 10.67 -7.00
CA PRO A 64 -4.86 10.05 -6.52
C PRO A 64 -5.26 10.56 -5.13
N ILE A 65 -4.28 10.87 -4.28
CA ILE A 65 -4.47 11.41 -2.94
C ILE A 65 -4.88 12.88 -3.02
N ARG A 66 -4.14 13.67 -3.79
CA ARG A 66 -4.31 15.12 -3.89
C ARG A 66 -5.65 15.51 -4.52
N ASP A 67 -6.05 14.79 -5.55
CA ASP A 67 -7.24 15.09 -6.35
C ASP A 67 -8.50 14.36 -5.82
N GLY A 68 -8.42 13.77 -4.61
CA GLY A 68 -9.55 13.13 -3.94
C GLY A 68 -10.04 11.84 -4.60
N LYS A 69 -9.19 11.17 -5.41
CA LYS A 69 -9.51 9.89 -6.04
C LYS A 69 -9.33 8.71 -5.10
N ALA A 70 -8.41 8.83 -4.14
CA ALA A 70 -8.19 7.86 -3.09
C ALA A 70 -8.42 8.53 -1.74
N GLU A 71 -9.35 8.01 -0.98
CA GLU A 71 -9.70 8.50 0.35
C GLU A 71 -9.02 7.70 1.46
N GLU A 72 -8.81 6.41 1.23
CA GLU A 72 -8.20 5.48 2.16
C GLU A 72 -6.82 5.07 1.69
N ILE A 73 -5.83 5.22 2.55
CA ILE A 73 -4.46 4.84 2.27
C ILE A 73 -4.06 3.69 3.20
N TYR A 74 -3.58 2.60 2.62
CA TYR A 74 -2.94 1.51 3.33
C TYR A 74 -1.47 1.45 2.93
N ILE A 75 -0.57 1.49 3.91
CA ILE A 75 0.88 1.49 3.64
C ILE A 75 1.40 0.08 3.81
N VAL A 76 1.91 -0.50 2.72
CA VAL A 76 2.64 -1.78 2.77
C VAL A 76 4.07 -1.51 3.22
N VAL A 77 4.51 -2.16 4.28
CA VAL A 77 5.80 -1.93 4.93
C VAL A 77 6.40 -3.25 5.41
N SER A 78 7.71 -3.32 5.53
CA SER A 78 8.45 -4.40 6.19
C SER A 78 9.24 -3.87 7.38
N GLY A 79 9.83 -4.77 8.17
CA GLY A 79 10.69 -4.41 9.31
C GLY A 79 12.06 -3.85 8.93
N GLU A 80 12.34 -3.65 7.65
CA GLU A 80 13.59 -3.06 7.19
C GLU A 80 13.58 -1.54 7.40
N MET A 81 14.69 -0.97 7.87
CA MET A 81 14.81 0.46 8.16
C MET A 81 14.32 1.35 7.01
N MET A 82 14.74 1.05 5.78
CA MET A 82 14.39 1.87 4.63
C MET A 82 12.89 1.78 4.29
N ALA A 83 12.25 0.64 4.53
CA ALA A 83 10.81 0.49 4.34
C ALA A 83 10.03 1.31 5.38
N MET A 84 10.46 1.29 6.64
CA MET A 84 9.86 2.09 7.71
C MET A 84 10.08 3.60 7.48
N TYR A 85 11.26 3.99 7.00
CA TYR A 85 11.54 5.38 6.60
C TYR A 85 10.62 5.84 5.47
N ALA A 86 10.44 5.01 4.42
CA ALA A 86 9.54 5.30 3.33
C ALA A 86 8.08 5.42 3.82
N ALA A 87 7.62 4.49 4.67
CA ALA A 87 6.30 4.54 5.28
C ALA A 87 6.07 5.85 6.06
N ASN A 88 7.05 6.26 6.86
CA ASN A 88 6.99 7.52 7.58
C ASN A 88 6.93 8.75 6.66
N ASN A 89 7.63 8.74 5.54
CA ASN A 89 7.55 9.82 4.55
C ASN A 89 6.19 9.85 3.83
N ILE A 90 5.59 8.69 3.55
CA ILE A 90 4.20 8.62 3.05
C ILE A 90 3.25 9.25 4.07
N CYS A 91 3.43 8.96 5.37
CA CYS A 91 2.65 9.58 6.44
C CYS A 91 2.75 11.12 6.46
N LYS A 92 3.94 11.69 6.19
CA LYS A 92 4.11 13.16 6.02
C LYS A 92 3.28 13.68 4.85
N GLY A 93 3.25 12.94 3.75
CA GLY A 93 2.42 13.25 2.58
C GLY A 93 0.93 13.24 2.93
N ILE A 94 0.45 12.19 3.57
CA ILE A 94 -0.95 12.07 4.01
C ILE A 94 -1.32 13.22 4.93
N GLN A 95 -0.49 13.53 5.94
CA GLN A 95 -0.73 14.63 6.87
C GLN A 95 -0.88 15.98 6.13
N LYS A 96 -0.04 16.21 5.12
CA LYS A 96 -0.10 17.43 4.30
C LYS A 96 -1.41 17.54 3.51
N TYR A 97 -1.81 16.47 2.84
CA TYR A 97 -2.99 16.47 1.97
C TYR A 97 -4.30 16.34 2.75
N ALA A 98 -4.29 15.71 3.93
CA ALA A 98 -5.46 15.58 4.80
C ALA A 98 -5.98 16.90 5.35
N GLN A 99 -5.19 17.98 5.33
CA GLN A 99 -5.61 19.31 5.78
C GLN A 99 -6.70 19.92 4.89
N ASN A 100 -6.69 19.59 3.60
CA ASN A 100 -7.61 20.16 2.61
C ASN A 100 -8.44 19.08 1.87
N GLY A 101 -8.42 17.81 2.36
CA GLY A 101 -9.08 16.69 1.69
C GLY A 101 -9.57 15.59 2.65
N SER A 102 -10.27 14.62 2.07
CA SER A 102 -10.85 13.48 2.78
C SER A 102 -9.84 12.36 3.10
N VAL A 103 -8.64 12.39 2.52
CA VAL A 103 -7.66 11.31 2.65
C VAL A 103 -7.28 11.00 4.10
N ARG A 104 -7.28 9.71 4.43
CA ARG A 104 -6.91 9.19 5.75
C ARG A 104 -6.07 7.92 5.63
N LEU A 105 -5.25 7.68 6.64
CA LEU A 105 -4.51 6.43 6.79
C LEU A 105 -5.41 5.39 7.45
N GLY A 106 -5.68 4.28 6.75
CA GLY A 106 -6.43 3.13 7.26
C GLY A 106 -5.55 2.18 8.08
N GLY A 107 -4.24 2.18 7.85
CA GLY A 107 -3.31 1.38 8.64
C GLY A 107 -2.08 0.93 7.87
N LEU A 108 -1.23 0.17 8.57
CA LEU A 108 -0.05 -0.47 8.00
C LEU A 108 -0.34 -1.94 7.70
N ILE A 109 0.16 -2.43 6.58
CA ILE A 109 0.15 -3.85 6.21
C ILE A 109 1.60 -4.31 6.25
N CYS A 110 1.93 -5.20 7.19
CA CYS A 110 3.28 -5.76 7.25
C CYS A 110 3.44 -6.87 6.21
N ASN A 111 4.23 -6.64 5.17
CA ASN A 111 4.63 -7.66 4.21
C ASN A 111 6.01 -8.19 4.61
N SER A 112 6.04 -9.32 5.31
CA SER A 112 7.23 -9.82 6.02
C SER A 112 8.44 -10.07 5.10
N ARG A 113 9.59 -9.59 5.57
CA ARG A 113 10.92 -9.92 5.05
C ARG A 113 11.68 -10.87 5.97
N LYS A 114 11.01 -11.39 7.01
CA LYS A 114 11.60 -12.25 8.05
C LYS A 114 12.67 -11.51 8.88
N VAL A 115 12.44 -10.24 9.12
CA VAL A 115 13.23 -9.47 10.10
C VAL A 115 12.85 -9.92 11.51
N ASP A 116 13.80 -9.98 12.42
CA ASP A 116 13.55 -10.37 13.80
C ASP A 116 12.54 -9.42 14.46
N ASN A 117 11.61 -9.97 15.22
CA ASN A 117 10.54 -9.24 15.89
C ASN A 117 9.67 -8.35 14.98
N GLU A 118 9.66 -8.61 13.66
CA GLU A 118 9.07 -7.75 12.63
C GLU A 118 7.62 -7.35 12.92
N ALA A 119 6.77 -8.31 13.30
CA ALA A 119 5.36 -8.03 13.58
C ALA A 119 5.19 -7.06 14.77
N ALA A 120 5.92 -7.29 15.86
CA ALA A 120 5.86 -6.45 17.06
C ALA A 120 6.41 -5.04 16.77
N MET A 121 7.48 -4.95 15.99
CA MET A 121 8.09 -3.68 15.60
C MET A 121 7.15 -2.85 14.71
N ILE A 122 6.51 -3.45 13.71
CA ILE A 122 5.55 -2.73 12.85
C ILE A 122 4.27 -2.36 13.63
N GLN A 123 3.87 -3.18 14.58
CA GLN A 123 2.75 -2.84 15.47
C GLN A 123 3.08 -1.63 16.33
N GLU A 124 4.30 -1.53 16.87
CA GLU A 124 4.74 -0.37 17.63
C GLU A 124 4.90 0.87 16.75
N LEU A 125 5.43 0.72 15.52
CA LEU A 125 5.46 1.81 14.54
C LEU A 125 4.05 2.36 14.27
N ALA A 126 3.08 1.48 14.04
CA ALA A 126 1.69 1.87 13.81
C ALA A 126 1.13 2.65 15.01
N ARG A 127 1.38 2.16 16.23
CA ARG A 127 0.95 2.84 17.47
C ARG A 127 1.55 4.25 17.60
N GLN A 128 2.84 4.40 17.31
CA GLN A 128 3.52 5.72 17.36
C GLN A 128 3.02 6.67 16.29
N LEU A 129 2.71 6.17 15.09
CA LEU A 129 2.07 6.94 14.02
C LEU A 129 0.60 7.31 14.32
N GLY A 130 0.01 6.73 15.39
CA GLY A 130 -1.40 6.93 15.77
C GLY A 130 -2.39 6.13 14.94
N THR A 131 -1.96 5.01 14.35
CA THR A 131 -2.76 4.09 13.54
C THR A 131 -2.65 2.66 14.07
N GLN A 132 -3.01 1.69 13.25
CA GLN A 132 -2.97 0.25 13.54
C GLN A 132 -2.19 -0.52 12.47
N MET A 133 -1.70 -1.70 12.81
CA MET A 133 -1.32 -2.71 11.83
C MET A 133 -2.57 -3.50 11.46
N ILE A 134 -3.00 -3.39 10.20
CA ILE A 134 -4.20 -4.06 9.67
C ILE A 134 -3.97 -5.57 9.61
N HIS A 135 -2.84 -5.98 9.07
CA HIS A 135 -2.52 -7.39 8.89
C HIS A 135 -1.02 -7.60 8.77
N PHE A 136 -0.58 -8.78 9.19
CA PHE A 136 0.77 -9.28 8.97
C PHE A 136 0.72 -10.38 7.92
N VAL A 137 1.33 -10.15 6.77
CA VAL A 137 1.43 -11.13 5.68
C VAL A 137 2.78 -11.85 5.79
N PRO A 138 2.81 -13.12 6.17
CA PRO A 138 4.05 -13.87 6.29
C PRO A 138 4.69 -14.07 4.91
N ARG A 139 6.02 -14.15 4.87
CA ARG A 139 6.76 -14.45 3.65
C ARG A 139 6.69 -15.95 3.34
N ASP A 140 6.12 -16.28 2.19
CA ASP A 140 5.99 -17.65 1.70
C ASP A 140 6.44 -17.76 0.24
N ASN A 141 7.08 -18.88 -0.13
CA ASN A 141 7.55 -19.14 -1.49
C ASN A 141 6.39 -19.44 -2.46
N MET A 142 5.20 -19.75 -1.95
CA MET A 142 4.00 -19.92 -2.78
C MET A 142 3.70 -18.68 -3.63
N VAL A 143 4.06 -17.49 -3.13
CA VAL A 143 3.94 -16.24 -3.90
C VAL A 143 4.74 -16.33 -5.20
N GLN A 144 6.02 -16.73 -5.12
CA GLN A 144 6.87 -16.87 -6.30
C GLN A 144 6.38 -17.97 -7.24
N HIS A 145 5.87 -19.08 -6.69
CA HIS A 145 5.29 -20.16 -7.51
C HIS A 145 4.07 -19.67 -8.28
N ALA A 146 3.20 -18.89 -7.66
CA ALA A 146 2.04 -18.31 -8.32
C ALA A 146 2.46 -17.30 -9.41
N GLU A 147 3.42 -16.41 -9.11
CA GLU A 147 3.95 -15.41 -10.05
C GLU A 147 4.54 -16.03 -11.31
N ILE A 148 5.36 -17.09 -11.18
CA ILE A 148 5.92 -17.82 -12.34
C ILE A 148 4.79 -18.39 -13.21
N ASN A 149 3.68 -18.79 -12.60
CA ASN A 149 2.49 -19.28 -13.31
C ASN A 149 1.55 -18.14 -13.76
N ARG A 150 1.93 -16.87 -13.56
CA ARG A 150 1.14 -15.68 -13.91
C ARG A 150 -0.25 -15.69 -13.28
N LYS A 151 -0.33 -16.13 -12.02
CA LYS A 151 -1.54 -16.25 -11.23
C LYS A 151 -1.37 -15.55 -9.88
N THR A 152 -2.49 -15.18 -9.27
CA THR A 152 -2.50 -14.84 -7.85
C THR A 152 -2.35 -16.10 -7.02
N VAL A 153 -1.92 -15.97 -5.75
CA VAL A 153 -1.85 -17.13 -4.84
C VAL A 153 -3.23 -17.75 -4.65
N ILE A 154 -4.27 -16.94 -4.53
CA ILE A 154 -5.66 -17.40 -4.37
C ILE A 154 -6.13 -18.21 -5.58
N GLU A 155 -5.72 -17.85 -6.79
CA GLU A 155 -6.05 -18.60 -8.01
C GLU A 155 -5.20 -19.86 -8.16
N HIS A 156 -3.90 -19.77 -7.82
CA HIS A 156 -2.92 -20.84 -8.04
C HIS A 156 -3.06 -21.96 -7.01
N ALA A 157 -3.24 -21.61 -5.75
CA ALA A 157 -3.27 -22.52 -4.61
C ALA A 157 -4.34 -22.07 -3.59
N PRO A 158 -5.64 -22.18 -3.92
CA PRO A 158 -6.73 -21.62 -3.12
C PRO A 158 -6.81 -22.17 -1.69
N GLU A 159 -6.35 -23.42 -1.47
CA GLU A 159 -6.34 -24.08 -0.15
C GLU A 159 -5.02 -23.90 0.63
N HIS A 160 -4.08 -23.14 0.09
CA HIS A 160 -2.80 -22.90 0.75
C HIS A 160 -2.96 -21.84 1.86
N PRO A 161 -2.29 -22.00 3.03
CA PRO A 161 -2.36 -21.02 4.11
C PRO A 161 -2.06 -19.57 3.68
N GLN A 162 -1.15 -19.38 2.74
CA GLN A 162 -0.86 -18.06 2.19
C GLN A 162 -2.06 -17.43 1.45
N ALA A 163 -2.94 -18.22 0.86
CA ALA A 163 -4.19 -17.73 0.27
C ALA A 163 -5.16 -17.23 1.35
N ASP A 164 -5.17 -17.91 2.51
CA ASP A 164 -6.00 -17.51 3.64
C ASP A 164 -5.51 -16.20 4.26
N GLU A 165 -4.19 -15.95 4.28
CA GLU A 165 -3.63 -14.67 4.70
C GLU A 165 -4.11 -13.51 3.83
N TYR A 166 -4.17 -13.68 2.50
CA TYR A 166 -4.70 -12.66 1.61
C TYR A 166 -6.22 -12.46 1.75
N ARG A 167 -6.98 -13.53 2.02
CA ARG A 167 -8.41 -13.41 2.33
C ARG A 167 -8.64 -12.68 3.65
N ALA A 168 -7.82 -12.98 4.66
CA ALA A 168 -7.88 -12.30 5.96
C ALA A 168 -7.52 -10.81 5.82
N LEU A 169 -6.49 -10.47 5.03
CA LEU A 169 -6.13 -9.10 4.71
C LEU A 169 -7.29 -8.36 4.02
N ALA A 170 -7.89 -8.96 2.99
CA ALA A 170 -9.02 -8.36 2.27
C ALA A 170 -10.19 -8.08 3.22
N LYS A 171 -10.53 -9.04 4.08
CA LYS A 171 -11.57 -8.87 5.11
C LYS A 171 -11.22 -7.78 6.12
N ALA A 172 -9.95 -7.70 6.53
CA ALA A 172 -9.51 -6.68 7.49
C ALA A 172 -9.60 -5.26 6.88
N ILE A 173 -9.32 -5.10 5.59
CA ILE A 173 -9.50 -3.83 4.87
C ILE A 173 -10.99 -3.48 4.75
N ASP A 174 -11.82 -4.43 4.30
CA ASP A 174 -13.27 -4.25 4.12
C ASP A 174 -13.98 -3.84 5.42
N GLN A 175 -13.57 -4.42 6.54
CA GLN A 175 -14.17 -4.17 7.86
C GLN A 175 -13.49 -3.04 8.64
N ASN A 176 -12.50 -2.37 8.05
CA ASN A 176 -11.80 -1.30 8.76
C ASN A 176 -12.70 -0.09 8.99
N THR A 177 -12.67 0.41 10.20
CA THR A 177 -13.39 1.64 10.61
C THR A 177 -12.44 2.69 11.21
N MET A 178 -11.15 2.36 11.29
CA MET A 178 -10.14 3.27 11.85
C MET A 178 -9.41 4.02 10.73
N PHE A 179 -9.74 5.28 10.57
CA PHE A 179 -9.13 6.16 9.57
C PHE A 179 -8.60 7.41 10.26
N VAL A 180 -7.30 7.66 10.17
CA VAL A 180 -6.63 8.71 10.94
C VAL A 180 -5.77 9.63 10.06
N ILE A 181 -5.48 10.81 10.58
CA ILE A 181 -4.36 11.63 10.09
C ILE A 181 -3.13 11.17 10.87
N PRO A 182 -2.13 10.57 10.23
CA PRO A 182 -0.98 10.02 10.94
C PRO A 182 -0.12 11.12 11.57
N LYS A 183 0.65 10.72 12.59
CA LYS A 183 1.65 11.54 13.28
C LYS A 183 3.05 11.08 12.87
N PRO A 184 3.66 11.64 11.81
CA PRO A 184 4.98 11.20 11.37
C PRO A 184 6.03 11.36 12.48
N LEU A 185 6.95 10.40 12.54
CA LEU A 185 8.00 10.37 13.55
C LEU A 185 9.23 11.19 13.09
N PRO A 186 9.95 11.82 14.02
CA PRO A 186 11.29 12.31 13.74
C PRO A 186 12.27 11.14 13.53
N MET A 187 13.41 11.39 12.88
CA MET A 187 14.34 10.33 12.46
C MET A 187 14.92 9.55 13.64
N ASP A 188 15.27 10.26 14.70
CA ASP A 188 15.81 9.67 15.93
C ASP A 188 14.81 8.72 16.62
N ALA A 189 13.51 8.97 16.52
CA ALA A 189 12.50 8.06 17.03
C ALA A 189 12.38 6.78 16.20
N LEU A 190 12.58 6.85 14.88
CA LEU A 190 12.64 5.65 14.03
C LEU A 190 13.90 4.82 14.31
N GLU A 191 15.04 5.47 14.44
CA GLU A 191 16.31 4.80 14.80
C GLU A 191 16.18 4.11 16.17
N LYS A 192 15.61 4.82 17.16
CA LYS A 192 15.38 4.26 18.49
C LYS A 192 14.47 3.04 18.43
N LEU A 193 13.39 3.08 17.64
CA LEU A 193 12.51 1.94 17.48
C LEU A 193 13.27 0.69 16.99
N LEU A 194 14.14 0.84 16.00
CA LEU A 194 14.96 -0.25 15.49
C LEU A 194 15.92 -0.81 16.55
N ILE A 195 16.55 0.06 17.32
CA ILE A 195 17.46 -0.33 18.42
C ILE A 195 16.68 -1.08 19.49
N ASP A 196 15.53 -0.58 19.92
CA ASP A 196 14.70 -1.18 20.96
C ASP A 196 14.20 -2.59 20.59
N PHE A 197 14.07 -2.89 19.30
CA PHE A 197 13.70 -4.23 18.79
C PHE A 197 14.91 -5.10 18.39
N GLY A 198 16.15 -4.64 18.66
CA GLY A 198 17.38 -5.44 18.57
C GLY A 198 18.01 -5.52 17.19
N ILE A 199 17.62 -4.66 16.25
CA ILE A 199 18.17 -4.66 14.87
C ILE A 199 19.58 -4.00 14.81
N ALA A 200 20.01 -3.28 15.83
CA ALA A 200 21.26 -2.53 15.86
C ALA A 200 22.31 -3.10 16.85
N ASN A 201 22.28 -4.38 17.17
CA ASN A 201 23.31 -5.04 18.01
C ASN A 201 24.19 -5.96 17.19
#